data_a7712d8126d2fabee1bcf800731d9895
#
_entry.id   a7712d8126d2fabee1bcf800731d9895
#
_cell.length_a   1.000
_cell.length_b   1.000
_cell.length_c   1.000
_cell.angle_alpha   90.00
_cell.angle_beta   90.00
_cell.angle_gamma   90.00
#
_symmetry.space_group_name_H-M   'P 1'
#
loop_
_entity.id
_entity.type
_entity.pdbx_description
1 polymer ?
#
loop_
_entity_poly.entity_id
_entity_poly.type
_entity_poly.pdbx_seq_one_letter_code
_entity_poly.pdbx_strand_id
1 'polypeptide(L)'
;MTPGEISLARTVFGNAIDYKTVLLKRRKWWPFQPKRITMAPNGHIYFHPEGRAYCDDYAFQPLHVQGFFIHEMTHVWQTQTRGRWYLVLKRHPFSSYSYSLRPGALLEDYGIEQQAEIVKHAFLLRHGATIPGVGDKAAYDRLVAFAGATMA
;
A
#
# COMPACT_ATOMS: atom_id res chain seq x y z
N MET A 1 13.92 -3.65 -4.74
CA MET A 1 13.69 -3.19 -3.34
C MET A 1 14.93 -3.42 -2.52
N THR A 2 15.24 -2.55 -1.56
CA THR A 2 16.30 -2.73 -0.57
C THR A 2 15.92 -3.83 0.44
N PRO A 3 16.90 -4.41 1.17
CA PRO A 3 16.59 -5.30 2.29
C PRO A 3 15.71 -4.65 3.37
N GLY A 4 15.92 -3.35 3.64
CA GLY A 4 15.12 -2.57 4.59
C GLY A 4 13.66 -2.46 4.15
N GLU A 5 13.41 -2.13 2.89
CA GLU A 5 12.06 -2.05 2.31
C GLU A 5 11.34 -3.40 2.33
N ILE A 6 12.07 -4.50 2.06
CA ILE A 6 11.50 -5.84 2.15
C ILE A 6 11.12 -6.18 3.60
N SER A 7 12.01 -5.85 4.56
CA SER A 7 11.74 -6.04 5.97
C SER A 7 10.52 -5.23 6.43
N LEU A 8 10.46 -3.95 6.05
CA LEU A 8 9.33 -3.07 6.35
C LEU A 8 8.01 -3.62 5.80
N ALA A 9 7.97 -4.01 4.52
CA ALA A 9 6.77 -4.56 3.91
C ALA A 9 6.34 -5.88 4.56
N ARG A 10 7.28 -6.72 4.97
CA ARG A 10 7.01 -8.00 5.64
C ARG A 10 6.33 -7.84 7.00
N THR A 11 6.54 -6.74 7.71
CA THR A 11 5.80 -6.48 8.98
C THR A 11 4.29 -6.44 8.76
N VAL A 12 3.84 -6.07 7.56
CA VAL A 12 2.42 -5.97 7.20
C VAL A 12 1.96 -7.18 6.39
N PHE A 13 2.66 -7.52 5.30
CA PHE A 13 2.19 -8.48 4.30
C PHE A 13 2.75 -9.89 4.53
N GLY A 14 3.71 -10.08 5.46
CA GLY A 14 4.30 -11.39 5.72
C GLY A 14 4.82 -12.05 4.43
N ASN A 15 4.24 -13.19 4.10
CA ASN A 15 4.55 -13.95 2.89
C ASN A 15 3.52 -13.77 1.76
N ALA A 16 2.58 -12.82 1.89
CA ALA A 16 1.53 -12.59 0.90
C ALA A 16 2.03 -11.91 -0.39
N ILE A 17 3.29 -11.45 -0.42
CA ILE A 17 3.92 -10.81 -1.59
C ILE A 17 5.19 -11.57 -1.97
N ASP A 18 5.38 -11.85 -3.24
CA ASP A 18 6.69 -12.23 -3.79
C ASP A 18 7.55 -10.98 -4.01
N TYR A 19 8.31 -10.62 -2.98
CA TYR A 19 9.16 -9.42 -2.97
C TYR A 19 10.27 -9.43 -4.01
N LYS A 20 10.71 -10.63 -4.48
CA LYS A 20 11.78 -10.76 -5.47
C LYS A 20 11.40 -10.19 -6.82
N THR A 21 10.11 -10.18 -7.12
CA THR A 21 9.59 -9.68 -8.40
C THR A 21 9.27 -8.19 -8.38
N VAL A 22 9.27 -7.54 -7.19
CA VAL A 22 8.86 -6.13 -7.04
C VAL A 22 10.00 -5.17 -7.34
N LEU A 23 9.76 -4.22 -8.24
CA LEU A 23 10.70 -3.17 -8.60
C LEU A 23 10.11 -1.79 -8.30
N LEU A 24 10.89 -0.95 -7.63
CA LEU A 24 10.63 0.48 -7.49
C LEU A 24 11.35 1.20 -8.64
N LYS A 25 10.58 1.86 -9.50
CA LYS A 25 11.11 2.45 -10.74
C LYS A 25 10.94 3.96 -10.75
N ARG A 26 12.04 4.71 -10.74
CA ARG A 26 12.02 6.17 -10.89
C ARG A 26 11.86 6.54 -12.38
N ARG A 27 10.73 6.14 -12.97
CA ARG A 27 10.33 6.47 -14.34
C ARG A 27 8.81 6.47 -14.46
N LYS A 28 8.30 7.19 -15.45
CA LYS A 28 6.87 7.18 -15.76
C LYS A 28 6.41 5.79 -16.21
N TRP A 29 5.22 5.39 -15.78
CA TRP A 29 4.50 4.24 -16.33
C TRP A 29 3.98 4.55 -17.75
N TRP A 30 3.45 5.75 -17.94
CA TRP A 30 2.95 6.25 -19.22
C TRP A 30 3.37 7.73 -19.43
N PRO A 31 3.43 8.24 -20.70
CA PRO A 31 4.05 9.54 -21.00
C PRO A 31 3.48 10.72 -20.21
N PHE A 32 2.18 10.73 -19.96
CA PHE A 32 1.48 11.84 -19.29
C PHE A 32 1.23 11.60 -17.79
N GLN A 33 1.95 10.69 -17.14
CA GLN A 33 1.84 10.49 -15.69
C GLN A 33 2.12 11.81 -14.95
N PRO A 34 1.18 12.29 -14.09
CA PRO A 34 1.40 13.53 -13.34
C PRO A 34 2.52 13.35 -12.31
N LYS A 35 3.28 14.43 -12.03
CA LYS A 35 4.43 14.42 -11.08
C LYS A 35 4.07 13.96 -9.66
N ARG A 36 2.81 14.18 -9.25
CA ARG A 36 2.32 13.86 -7.90
C ARG A 36 1.71 12.46 -7.78
N ILE A 37 1.61 11.72 -8.89
CA ILE A 37 0.94 10.42 -8.91
C ILE A 37 1.97 9.32 -8.99
N THR A 38 1.98 8.45 -7.98
CA THR A 38 2.64 7.15 -7.99
C THR A 38 1.69 6.12 -8.59
N MET A 39 2.21 5.14 -9.29
CA MET A 39 1.40 4.12 -9.96
C MET A 39 1.99 2.73 -9.75
N ALA A 40 1.12 1.77 -9.39
CA ALA A 40 1.52 0.37 -9.23
C ALA A 40 0.67 -0.58 -10.10
N PRO A 41 0.57 -0.38 -11.42
CA PRO A 41 -0.45 -1.03 -12.27
C PRO A 41 -0.18 -2.51 -12.54
N ASN A 42 1.04 -3.00 -12.38
CA ASN A 42 1.47 -4.33 -12.81
C ASN A 42 2.40 -5.05 -11.82
N GLY A 43 2.26 -4.74 -10.53
CA GLY A 43 3.09 -5.34 -9.47
C GLY A 43 4.46 -4.69 -9.29
N HIS A 44 4.73 -3.58 -9.97
CA HIS A 44 5.88 -2.70 -9.75
C HIS A 44 5.39 -1.30 -9.40
N ILE A 45 6.19 -0.52 -8.69
CA ILE A 45 5.87 0.86 -8.31
C ILE A 45 6.63 1.83 -9.21
N TYR A 46 5.91 2.77 -9.84
CA TYR A 46 6.45 3.76 -10.77
C TYR A 46 6.31 5.16 -10.19
N PHE A 47 7.44 5.81 -9.97
CA PHE A 47 7.53 7.18 -9.49
C PHE A 47 7.86 8.11 -10.64
N HIS A 48 7.20 9.26 -10.71
CA HIS A 48 7.58 10.27 -11.69
C HIS A 48 9.03 10.73 -11.41
N PRO A 49 9.93 10.83 -12.42
CA PRO A 49 11.34 11.18 -12.21
C PRO A 49 11.56 12.51 -11.47
N GLU A 50 10.66 13.48 -11.74
CA GLU A 50 10.68 14.82 -11.13
C GLU A 50 9.73 14.92 -9.92
N GLY A 51 9.10 13.83 -9.51
CA GLY A 51 8.23 13.76 -8.34
C GLY A 51 9.05 13.68 -7.05
N ARG A 52 8.39 14.01 -5.92
CA ARG A 52 9.02 13.98 -4.58
C ARG A 52 8.74 12.69 -3.82
N ALA A 53 8.01 11.75 -4.43
CA ALA A 53 7.57 10.54 -3.74
C ALA A 53 8.64 9.44 -3.71
N TYR A 54 9.64 9.48 -4.60
CA TYR A 54 10.72 8.49 -4.62
C TYR A 54 11.71 8.71 -3.48
N CYS A 55 12.06 7.63 -2.80
CA CYS A 55 13.13 7.57 -1.81
C CYS A 55 14.08 6.42 -2.15
N ASP A 56 15.36 6.54 -1.77
CA ASP A 56 16.35 5.49 -1.98
C ASP A 56 16.10 4.26 -1.09
N ASP A 57 15.56 4.49 0.12
CA ASP A 57 15.09 3.44 1.03
C ASP A 57 13.98 3.96 1.94
N TYR A 58 12.80 3.38 1.83
CA TYR A 58 11.62 3.77 2.63
C TYR A 58 11.72 3.35 4.10
N ALA A 59 12.54 2.34 4.44
CA ALA A 59 12.66 1.86 5.82
C ALA A 59 13.24 2.91 6.77
N PHE A 60 14.01 3.86 6.24
CA PHE A 60 14.63 4.94 7.03
C PHE A 60 13.87 6.27 6.94
N GLN A 61 12.71 6.28 6.32
CA GLN A 61 11.90 7.50 6.19
C GLN A 61 10.99 7.71 7.41
N PRO A 62 10.48 8.94 7.62
CA PRO A 62 9.46 9.21 8.63
C PRO A 62 8.23 8.30 8.46
N LEU A 63 7.55 8.00 9.58
CA LEU A 63 6.46 7.03 9.63
C LEU A 63 5.35 7.27 8.57
N HIS A 64 4.99 8.53 8.32
CA HIS A 64 3.98 8.85 7.30
C HIS A 64 4.44 8.49 5.86
N VAL A 65 5.75 8.57 5.58
CA VAL A 65 6.35 8.18 4.29
C VAL A 65 6.43 6.65 4.18
N GLN A 66 6.75 5.96 5.29
CA GLN A 66 6.64 4.50 5.36
C GLN A 66 5.18 4.05 5.14
N GLY A 67 4.21 4.75 5.74
CA GLY A 67 2.78 4.50 5.50
C GLY A 67 2.38 4.67 4.03
N PHE A 68 2.91 5.68 3.34
CA PHE A 68 2.73 5.83 1.89
C PHE A 68 3.31 4.62 1.12
N PHE A 69 4.51 4.16 1.47
CA PHE A 69 5.10 2.97 0.87
C PHE A 69 4.24 1.71 1.09
N ILE A 70 3.69 1.51 2.29
CA ILE A 70 2.77 0.41 2.59
C ILE A 70 1.48 0.50 1.76
N HIS A 71 0.94 1.70 1.52
CA HIS A 71 -0.18 1.91 0.61
C HIS A 71 0.15 1.40 -0.82
N GLU A 72 1.27 1.81 -1.38
CA GLU A 72 1.70 1.37 -2.71
C GLU A 72 1.99 -0.15 -2.77
N MET A 73 2.55 -0.72 -1.70
CA MET A 73 2.75 -2.17 -1.58
C MET A 73 1.42 -2.94 -1.50
N THR A 74 0.33 -2.32 -1.01
CA THR A 74 -1.00 -2.92 -1.09
C THR A 74 -1.44 -3.10 -2.54
N HIS A 75 -1.17 -2.15 -3.41
CA HIS A 75 -1.45 -2.29 -4.85
C HIS A 75 -0.60 -3.39 -5.51
N VAL A 76 0.64 -3.58 -5.05
CA VAL A 76 1.47 -4.71 -5.48
C VAL A 76 0.81 -6.03 -5.07
N TRP A 77 0.40 -6.16 -3.80
CA TRP A 77 -0.33 -7.33 -3.31
C TRP A 77 -1.62 -7.61 -4.10
N GLN A 78 -2.43 -6.58 -4.34
CA GLN A 78 -3.64 -6.69 -5.16
C GLN A 78 -3.34 -7.23 -6.56
N THR A 79 -2.28 -6.75 -7.18
CA THR A 79 -1.86 -7.20 -8.53
C THR A 79 -1.39 -8.65 -8.51
N GLN A 80 -0.60 -9.05 -7.51
CA GLN A 80 -0.07 -10.42 -7.42
C GLN A 80 -1.17 -11.43 -7.11
N THR A 81 -2.19 -11.05 -6.32
CA THR A 81 -3.30 -11.94 -5.94
C THR A 81 -4.44 -11.97 -6.94
N ARG A 82 -4.73 -10.85 -7.63
CA ARG A 82 -5.89 -10.70 -8.53
C ARG A 82 -5.51 -10.65 -10.02
N GLY A 83 -4.20 -10.65 -10.32
CA GLY A 83 -3.68 -10.60 -11.68
C GLY A 83 -3.30 -9.19 -12.16
N ARG A 84 -2.37 -9.14 -13.12
CA ARG A 84 -1.73 -7.90 -13.58
C ARG A 84 -2.67 -6.83 -14.17
N TRP A 85 -3.84 -7.21 -14.62
CA TRP A 85 -4.82 -6.30 -15.19
C TRP A 85 -5.85 -5.79 -14.17
N TYR A 86 -5.86 -6.37 -12.97
CA TYR A 86 -6.86 -6.06 -11.94
C TYR A 86 -6.95 -4.55 -11.63
N LEU A 87 -5.82 -3.91 -11.34
CA LEU A 87 -5.80 -2.49 -11.01
C LEU A 87 -6.12 -1.61 -12.22
N VAL A 88 -5.65 -2.00 -13.42
CA VAL A 88 -5.92 -1.23 -14.66
C VAL A 88 -7.41 -1.21 -14.97
N LEU A 89 -8.10 -2.34 -14.79
CA LEU A 89 -9.54 -2.48 -15.07
C LEU A 89 -10.42 -1.91 -13.94
N LYS A 90 -9.98 -1.98 -12.68
CA LYS A 90 -10.75 -1.55 -11.51
C LYS A 90 -10.46 -0.11 -11.09
N ARG A 91 -9.35 0.48 -11.53
CA ARG A 91 -9.00 1.86 -11.19
C ARG A 91 -9.89 2.81 -11.97
N HIS A 92 -10.90 3.32 -11.28
CA HIS A 92 -11.75 4.38 -11.82
C HIS A 92 -11.13 5.75 -11.48
N PRO A 93 -11.21 6.77 -12.37
CA PRO A 93 -10.70 8.13 -12.08
C PRO A 93 -11.29 8.76 -10.82
N PHE A 94 -12.46 8.27 -10.39
CA PHE A 94 -13.18 8.71 -9.18
C PHE A 94 -13.13 7.67 -8.05
N SER A 95 -12.10 6.82 -8.00
CA SER A 95 -11.93 5.88 -6.89
C SER A 95 -11.81 6.66 -5.58
N SER A 96 -12.75 6.41 -4.65
CA SER A 96 -12.74 7.08 -3.35
C SER A 96 -11.68 6.48 -2.44
N TYR A 97 -10.90 7.33 -1.81
CA TYR A 97 -10.00 6.98 -0.70
C TYR A 97 -10.75 6.95 0.64
N SER A 98 -11.89 7.68 0.72
CA SER A 98 -12.70 7.75 1.93
C SER A 98 -13.46 6.44 2.14
N TYR A 99 -13.43 5.96 3.37
CA TYR A 99 -14.14 4.75 3.78
C TYR A 99 -14.64 4.87 5.21
N SER A 100 -15.57 3.98 5.59
CA SER A 100 -15.93 3.72 6.98
C SER A 100 -15.85 2.22 7.21
N LEU A 101 -15.29 1.80 8.34
CA LEU A 101 -15.22 0.38 8.68
C LEU A 101 -16.65 -0.14 8.94
N ARG A 102 -16.97 -1.25 8.30
CA ARG A 102 -18.27 -1.93 8.43
C ARG A 102 -18.11 -3.17 9.30
N PRO A 103 -18.94 -3.36 10.34
CA PRO A 103 -18.92 -4.58 11.15
C PRO A 103 -19.05 -5.84 10.27
N GLY A 104 -18.15 -6.81 10.48
CA GLY A 104 -18.18 -8.09 9.76
C GLY A 104 -17.68 -8.04 8.30
N ALA A 105 -17.31 -6.87 7.76
CA ALA A 105 -16.74 -6.78 6.44
C ALA A 105 -15.30 -7.33 6.40
N LEU A 106 -14.92 -7.90 5.26
CA LEU A 106 -13.56 -8.31 4.94
C LEU A 106 -12.83 -7.18 4.19
N LEU A 107 -11.50 -7.25 4.11
CA LEU A 107 -10.71 -6.26 3.36
C LEU A 107 -11.14 -6.19 1.88
N GLU A 108 -11.47 -7.33 1.30
CA GLU A 108 -11.90 -7.46 -0.10
C GLU A 108 -13.24 -6.79 -0.41
N ASP A 109 -14.06 -6.50 0.59
CA ASP A 109 -15.35 -5.81 0.43
C ASP A 109 -15.20 -4.31 0.19
N TYR A 110 -14.00 -3.78 0.32
CA TYR A 110 -13.66 -2.37 0.06
C TYR A 110 -13.08 -2.16 -1.33
N GLY A 111 -13.22 -0.94 -1.85
CA GLY A 111 -12.61 -0.55 -3.12
C GLY A 111 -11.06 -0.60 -3.04
N ILE A 112 -10.41 -0.71 -4.19
CA ILE A 112 -8.94 -0.90 -4.27
C ILE A 112 -8.13 0.16 -3.51
N GLU A 113 -8.49 1.44 -3.65
CA GLU A 113 -7.85 2.54 -2.93
C GLU A 113 -8.22 2.55 -1.44
N GLN A 114 -9.45 2.18 -1.11
CA GLN A 114 -9.89 2.04 0.28
C GLN A 114 -9.13 0.91 0.99
N GLN A 115 -8.92 -0.24 0.34
CA GLN A 115 -8.08 -1.31 0.87
C GLN A 115 -6.67 -0.80 1.18
N ALA A 116 -6.06 -0.05 0.27
CA ALA A 116 -4.73 0.49 0.45
C ALA A 116 -4.67 1.51 1.61
N GLU A 117 -5.70 2.36 1.75
CA GLU A 117 -5.79 3.28 2.90
C GLU A 117 -6.04 2.53 4.22
N ILE A 118 -6.87 1.49 4.24
CA ILE A 118 -7.10 0.65 5.43
C ILE A 118 -5.78 0.01 5.88
N VAL A 119 -5.02 -0.59 4.97
CA VAL A 119 -3.74 -1.24 5.28
C VAL A 119 -2.71 -0.22 5.78
N LYS A 120 -2.61 0.94 5.14
CA LYS A 120 -1.77 2.06 5.59
C LYS A 120 -2.16 2.52 7.00
N HIS A 121 -3.45 2.71 7.28
CA HIS A 121 -3.91 3.14 8.59
C HIS A 121 -3.64 2.07 9.66
N ALA A 122 -3.84 0.78 9.35
CA ALA A 122 -3.45 -0.31 10.24
C ALA A 122 -1.95 -0.24 10.60
N PHE A 123 -1.08 -0.07 9.60
CA PHE A 123 0.36 0.09 9.81
C PHE A 123 0.68 1.28 10.71
N LEU A 124 0.11 2.46 10.43
CA LEU A 124 0.36 3.67 11.21
C LEU A 124 -0.12 3.53 12.66
N LEU A 125 -1.30 2.95 12.88
CA LEU A 125 -1.85 2.69 14.22
C LEU A 125 -0.99 1.69 15.02
N ARG A 126 -0.45 0.65 14.39
CA ARG A 126 0.49 -0.30 15.01
C ARG A 126 1.75 0.40 15.52
N HIS A 127 2.18 1.46 14.85
CA HIS A 127 3.34 2.28 15.24
C HIS A 127 2.97 3.49 16.12
N GLY A 128 1.79 3.48 16.73
CA GLY A 128 1.38 4.50 17.72
C GLY A 128 0.91 5.84 17.15
N ALA A 129 0.68 5.92 15.83
CA ALA A 129 0.13 7.15 15.25
C ALA A 129 -1.33 7.36 15.67
N THR A 130 -1.69 8.63 15.91
CA THR A 130 -3.09 9.06 16.06
C THR A 130 -3.56 9.65 14.73
N ILE A 131 -4.64 9.10 14.17
CA ILE A 131 -5.15 9.52 12.87
C ILE A 131 -6.58 10.06 13.06
N PRO A 132 -6.86 11.36 12.79
CA PRO A 132 -8.18 11.92 12.92
C PRO A 132 -9.23 11.15 12.12
N GLY A 133 -10.37 10.81 12.74
CA GLY A 133 -11.47 10.08 12.09
C GLY A 133 -11.23 8.58 11.88
N VAL A 134 -10.06 8.06 12.27
CA VAL A 134 -9.73 6.64 12.20
C VAL A 134 -9.99 6.01 13.57
N GLY A 135 -10.73 4.90 13.56
CA GLY A 135 -11.20 4.26 14.78
C GLY A 135 -10.17 3.37 15.48
N ASP A 136 -10.68 2.40 16.23
CA ASP A 136 -9.91 1.51 17.08
C ASP A 136 -8.90 0.64 16.30
N LYS A 137 -7.65 0.60 16.77
CA LYS A 137 -6.55 -0.25 16.24
C LYS A 137 -6.98 -1.71 16.09
N ALA A 138 -7.69 -2.27 17.07
CA ALA A 138 -8.11 -3.68 17.05
C ALA A 138 -9.05 -3.99 15.87
N ALA A 139 -9.85 -3.05 15.40
CA ALA A 139 -10.69 -3.22 14.22
C ALA A 139 -9.85 -3.32 12.95
N TYR A 140 -8.79 -2.52 12.84
CA TYR A 140 -7.84 -2.58 11.74
C TYR A 140 -6.99 -3.85 11.74
N ASP A 141 -6.55 -4.30 12.91
CA ASP A 141 -5.76 -5.53 13.06
C ASP A 141 -6.56 -6.78 12.62
N ARG A 142 -7.87 -6.79 12.88
CA ARG A 142 -8.75 -7.87 12.39
C ARG A 142 -8.91 -7.88 10.87
N LEU A 143 -9.00 -6.69 10.25
CA LEU A 143 -9.13 -6.56 8.80
C LEU A 143 -7.82 -6.85 8.06
N VAL A 144 -6.69 -6.47 8.65
CA VAL A 144 -5.36 -6.53 8.01
C VAL A 144 -4.54 -7.64 8.66
N ALA A 145 -5.00 -8.89 8.46
CA ALA A 145 -4.35 -10.09 8.99
C ALA A 145 -3.76 -10.92 7.83
N PHE A 146 -2.57 -10.54 7.36
CA PHE A 146 -1.85 -11.33 6.35
C PHE A 146 -1.06 -12.48 6.99
N ALA A 147 -1.05 -13.64 6.33
CA ALA A 147 -0.31 -14.80 6.81
C ALA A 147 1.20 -14.54 6.90
N GLY A 148 1.80 -14.80 8.06
CA GLY A 148 3.23 -14.59 8.29
C GLY A 148 3.64 -13.13 8.52
N ALA A 149 2.69 -12.21 8.70
CA ALA A 149 2.97 -10.85 9.14
C ALA A 149 3.47 -10.84 10.60
N THR A 150 4.47 -10.03 10.89
CA THR A 150 4.94 -9.81 12.26
C THR A 150 4.07 -8.73 12.89
N MET A 151 3.16 -9.13 13.77
CA MET A 151 2.38 -8.17 14.56
C MET A 151 3.34 -7.48 15.54
N ALA A 152 3.64 -6.22 15.34
CA ALA A 152 4.39 -5.41 16.29
C ALA A 152 3.47 -4.84 17.37
#